data_c9d38f1308ad2fbbd91d8c7b5732ce4b
#
_entry.id   c9d38f1308ad2fbbd91d8c7b5732ce4b
#
_cell.length_a   1.000
_cell.length_b   1.000
_cell.length_c   1.000
_cell.angle_alpha   90.00
_cell.angle_beta   90.00
_cell.angle_gamma   90.00
#
_symmetry.space_group_name_H-M   'P 1'
#
loop_
_entity.id
_entity.type
_entity.pdbx_description
1 polymer ?
#
loop_
_entity_poly.entity_id
_entity_poly.type
_entity_poly.pdbx_seq_one_letter_code
_entity_poly.pdbx_strand_id
1 'polypeptide(L)'
;MSLLDTRDYYKPFDHPWMFDYYSQQNQMHWFPEDVPLHNDVKDWQTMTDEEKNLLTQIFRLFTQSDVDVGAGYVDRYMRIFKKPEARMMMSSFCLLYTSPSPRDGLLSRMPSSA
;
A
#
# COMPACT_ATOMS: atom_id res chain seq x y z
N MET A 1 4.90 -8.28 28.66
CA MET A 1 4.10 -7.09 28.32
C MET A 1 3.29 -7.37 27.09
N SER A 2 1.98 -7.13 27.17
CA SER A 2 1.06 -7.41 26.06
C SER A 2 1.18 -6.36 24.96
N LEU A 3 0.95 -6.79 23.71
CA LEU A 3 0.81 -5.89 22.56
C LEU A 3 -0.34 -4.87 22.75
N LEU A 4 -1.32 -5.21 23.56
CA LEU A 4 -2.49 -4.37 23.79
C LEU A 4 -2.25 -3.30 24.88
N ASP A 5 -1.16 -3.42 25.63
CA ASP A 5 -0.82 -2.43 26.66
C ASP A 5 -0.37 -1.13 26.00
N THR A 6 -0.69 -0.01 26.66
CA THR A 6 -0.23 1.32 26.22
C THR A 6 1.12 1.66 26.85
N ARG A 7 1.87 2.54 26.18
CA ARG A 7 3.11 3.09 26.70
C ARG A 7 3.20 4.56 26.30
N ASP A 8 3.48 5.41 27.28
CA ASP A 8 3.49 6.88 27.10
C ASP A 8 4.87 7.43 26.70
N TYR A 9 5.88 6.58 26.67
CA TYR A 9 7.24 6.96 26.29
C TYR A 9 7.69 6.22 25.04
N TYR A 10 8.65 6.80 24.31
CA TYR A 10 9.11 6.27 23.03
C TYR A 10 9.95 5.00 23.19
N LYS A 11 10.99 5.06 23.99
CA LYS A 11 11.92 3.95 24.22
C LYS A 11 12.08 3.64 25.71
N PRO A 12 12.46 2.42 26.09
CA PRO A 12 12.84 1.28 25.23
C PRO A 12 11.63 0.60 24.59
N PHE A 13 11.85 0.01 23.40
CA PHE A 13 10.79 -0.73 22.70
C PHE A 13 10.55 -2.09 23.35
N ASP A 14 9.30 -2.43 23.57
CA ASP A 14 8.90 -3.76 24.04
C ASP A 14 8.95 -4.79 22.89
N HIS A 15 8.76 -4.34 21.68
CA HIS A 15 8.75 -5.16 20.46
C HIS A 15 9.68 -4.57 19.40
N PRO A 16 11.01 -4.71 19.58
CA PRO A 16 11.99 -4.11 18.66
C PRO A 16 11.82 -4.58 17.20
N TRP A 17 11.34 -5.80 16.99
CA TRP A 17 11.11 -6.35 15.65
C TRP A 17 10.12 -5.50 14.84
N MET A 18 9.18 -4.84 15.48
CA MET A 18 8.25 -3.94 14.79
C MET A 18 8.96 -2.71 14.24
N PHE A 19 9.90 -2.16 15.01
CA PHE A 19 10.74 -1.06 14.53
C PHE A 19 11.64 -1.50 13.37
N ASP A 20 12.15 -2.73 13.41
CA ASP A 20 12.96 -3.28 12.31
C ASP A 20 12.16 -3.37 11.03
N TYR A 21 10.91 -3.84 11.07
CA TYR A 21 10.01 -3.84 9.90
C TYR A 21 9.71 -2.42 9.40
N TYR A 22 9.45 -1.49 10.30
CA TYR A 22 9.28 -0.09 9.93
C TYR A 22 10.49 0.45 9.16
N SER A 23 11.68 0.20 9.68
CA SER A 23 12.92 0.65 9.05
C SER A 23 13.15 0.01 7.68
N GLN A 24 12.92 -1.30 7.56
CA GLN A 24 13.02 -2.02 6.29
C GLN A 24 12.04 -1.51 5.25
N GLN A 25 10.80 -1.25 5.62
CA GLN A 25 9.80 -0.72 4.70
C GLN A 25 10.19 0.66 4.19
N ASN A 26 10.72 1.53 5.04
CA ASN A 26 11.19 2.84 4.63
C ASN A 26 12.36 2.76 3.64
N GLN A 27 13.25 1.79 3.81
CA GLN A 27 14.40 1.58 2.91
C GLN A 27 13.99 1.01 1.55
N MET A 28 12.93 0.23 1.50
CA MET A 28 12.43 -0.41 0.26
C MET A 28 11.36 0.44 -0.44
N HIS A 29 11.06 1.62 0.08
CA HIS A 29 10.02 2.47 -0.52
C HIS A 29 10.42 2.92 -1.93
N TRP A 30 9.45 2.86 -2.84
CA TRP A 30 9.61 3.31 -4.21
C TRP A 30 8.39 4.14 -4.63
N PHE A 31 8.55 4.94 -5.65
CA PHE A 31 7.49 5.78 -6.19
C PHE A 31 6.98 5.22 -7.52
N PRO A 32 5.72 5.51 -7.90
CA PRO A 32 5.18 5.07 -9.19
C PRO A 32 6.04 5.50 -10.39
N GLU A 33 6.72 6.63 -10.28
CA GLU A 33 7.61 7.15 -11.31
C GLU A 33 8.86 6.30 -11.53
N ASP A 34 9.23 5.49 -10.53
CA ASP A 34 10.38 4.59 -10.63
C ASP A 34 10.09 3.37 -11.53
N VAL A 35 8.82 3.12 -11.86
CA VAL A 35 8.39 2.01 -12.71
C VAL A 35 8.14 2.51 -14.12
N PRO A 36 8.91 2.04 -15.12
CA PRO A 36 8.72 2.46 -16.51
C PRO A 36 7.49 1.77 -17.12
N LEU A 37 6.43 2.54 -17.38
CA LEU A 37 5.16 2.03 -17.93
C LEU A 37 5.00 2.24 -19.43
N HIS A 38 5.98 2.82 -20.11
CA HIS A 38 5.85 3.14 -21.53
C HIS A 38 5.68 1.92 -22.44
N ASN A 39 6.31 0.80 -22.09
CA ASN A 39 6.13 -0.46 -22.82
C ASN A 39 4.74 -1.07 -22.55
N ASP A 40 4.27 -0.96 -21.33
CA ASP A 40 2.93 -1.46 -20.95
C ASP A 40 1.83 -0.70 -21.69
N VAL A 41 2.00 0.61 -21.91
CA VAL A 41 1.06 1.40 -22.72
C VAL A 41 1.00 0.88 -24.16
N LYS A 42 2.15 0.54 -24.75
CA LYS A 42 2.20 -0.05 -26.09
C LYS A 42 1.51 -1.41 -26.13
N ASP A 43 1.80 -2.26 -25.17
CA ASP A 43 1.20 -3.59 -25.07
C ASP A 43 -0.31 -3.49 -24.89
N TRP A 44 -0.77 -2.53 -24.08
CA TRP A 44 -2.19 -2.25 -23.91
C TRP A 44 -2.91 -1.96 -25.23
N GLN A 45 -2.28 -1.19 -26.10
CA GLN A 45 -2.88 -0.85 -27.40
C GLN A 45 -3.05 -2.06 -28.32
N THR A 46 -2.24 -3.09 -28.14
CA THR A 46 -2.28 -4.32 -28.95
C THR A 46 -3.15 -5.42 -28.37
N MET A 47 -3.62 -5.25 -27.13
CA MET A 47 -4.49 -6.23 -26.46
C MET A 47 -5.89 -6.26 -27.06
N THR A 48 -6.52 -7.44 -26.96
CA THR A 48 -7.93 -7.59 -27.33
C THR A 48 -8.83 -6.90 -26.30
N ASP A 49 -10.09 -6.65 -26.65
CA ASP A 49 -11.06 -6.03 -25.75
C ASP A 49 -11.31 -6.90 -24.51
N GLU A 50 -11.31 -8.23 -24.68
CA GLU A 50 -11.47 -9.18 -23.57
C GLU A 50 -10.29 -9.11 -22.60
N GLU A 51 -9.08 -9.08 -23.10
CA GLU A 51 -7.86 -8.94 -22.29
C GLU A 51 -7.86 -7.63 -21.52
N LYS A 52 -8.18 -6.52 -22.18
CA LYS A 52 -8.30 -5.20 -21.55
C LYS A 52 -9.36 -5.19 -20.45
N ASN A 53 -10.51 -5.79 -20.70
CA ASN A 53 -11.57 -5.88 -19.71
C ASN A 53 -11.15 -6.69 -18.48
N LEU A 54 -10.51 -7.84 -18.70
CA LEU A 54 -10.03 -8.68 -17.62
C LEU A 54 -9.05 -7.92 -16.73
N LEU A 55 -8.02 -7.30 -17.31
CA LEU A 55 -7.02 -6.54 -16.56
C LEU A 55 -7.63 -5.34 -15.85
N THR A 56 -8.55 -4.64 -16.50
CA THR A 56 -9.25 -3.49 -15.90
C THR A 56 -10.02 -3.91 -14.65
N GLN A 57 -10.75 -5.03 -14.70
CA GLN A 57 -11.49 -5.53 -13.55
C GLN A 57 -10.57 -5.98 -12.42
N ILE A 58 -9.46 -6.63 -12.75
CA ILE A 58 -8.45 -7.03 -11.76
C ILE A 58 -7.86 -5.79 -11.07
N PHE A 59 -7.47 -4.77 -11.82
CA PHE A 59 -6.90 -3.56 -11.26
C PHE A 59 -7.90 -2.79 -10.39
N ARG A 60 -9.17 -2.73 -10.81
CA ARG A 60 -10.23 -2.12 -10.00
C ARG A 60 -10.42 -2.84 -8.67
N LEU A 61 -10.40 -4.18 -8.69
CA LEU A 61 -10.51 -4.98 -7.48
C LEU A 61 -9.35 -4.68 -6.52
N PHE A 62 -8.11 -4.69 -7.01
CA PHE A 62 -6.94 -4.40 -6.18
C PHE A 62 -6.96 -2.96 -5.65
N THR A 63 -7.33 -1.99 -6.46
CA THR A 63 -7.41 -0.58 -6.04
C THR A 63 -8.43 -0.41 -4.91
N GLN A 64 -9.61 -1.01 -5.06
CA GLN A 64 -10.63 -0.95 -4.00
C GLN A 64 -10.17 -1.69 -2.74
N SER A 65 -9.50 -2.83 -2.89
CA SER A 65 -8.95 -3.58 -1.76
C SER A 65 -7.89 -2.77 -1.01
N ASP A 66 -7.06 -2.02 -1.71
CA ASP A 66 -6.06 -1.14 -1.10
C ASP A 66 -6.71 -0.06 -0.23
N VAL A 67 -7.81 0.54 -0.70
CA VAL A 67 -8.57 1.51 0.08
C VAL A 67 -9.11 0.89 1.36
N ASP A 68 -9.70 -0.29 1.26
CA ASP A 68 -10.29 -1.00 2.40
C ASP A 68 -9.21 -1.40 3.42
N VAL A 69 -8.07 -1.90 2.96
CA VAL A 69 -6.94 -2.28 3.82
C VAL A 69 -6.34 -1.05 4.50
N GLY A 70 -6.13 0.03 3.76
CA GLY A 70 -5.63 1.30 4.31
C GLY A 70 -6.54 1.84 5.40
N ALA A 71 -7.85 1.85 5.17
CA ALA A 71 -8.83 2.25 6.17
C ALA A 71 -8.78 1.34 7.41
N GLY A 72 -8.58 0.03 7.22
CA GLY A 72 -8.46 -0.92 8.32
C GLY A 72 -7.27 -0.61 9.25
N TYR A 73 -6.13 -0.23 8.70
CA TYR A 73 -4.98 0.17 9.51
C TYR A 73 -5.29 1.38 10.38
N VAL A 74 -5.88 2.42 9.81
CA VAL A 74 -6.15 3.68 10.52
C VAL A 74 -7.33 3.52 11.49
N ASP A 75 -8.44 2.93 11.04
CA ASP A 75 -9.69 2.95 11.79
C ASP A 75 -9.81 1.82 12.82
N ARG A 76 -9.02 0.74 12.66
CA ARG A 76 -9.10 -0.43 13.52
C ARG A 76 -7.79 -0.73 14.22
N TYR A 77 -6.76 -1.10 13.50
CA TYR A 77 -5.52 -1.63 14.09
C TYR A 77 -4.76 -0.58 14.90
N MET A 78 -4.64 0.65 14.42
CA MET A 78 -3.94 1.72 15.14
C MET A 78 -4.66 2.15 16.41
N ARG A 79 -5.95 1.90 16.51
CA ARG A 79 -6.72 2.15 17.72
C ARG A 79 -6.52 1.08 18.79
N ILE A 80 -6.21 -0.14 18.36
CA ILE A 80 -6.00 -1.30 19.24
C ILE A 80 -4.56 -1.39 19.69
N PHE A 81 -3.61 -1.29 18.76
CA PHE A 81 -2.17 -1.41 19.01
C PHE A 81 -1.57 -0.01 19.14
N LYS A 82 -1.40 0.44 20.38
CA LYS A 82 -1.07 1.84 20.67
C LYS A 82 0.40 2.09 20.97
N LYS A 83 1.23 1.04 21.06
CA LYS A 83 2.66 1.22 21.30
C LYS A 83 3.32 1.94 20.12
N PRO A 84 4.29 2.85 20.37
CA PRO A 84 4.92 3.62 19.30
C PRO A 84 5.49 2.76 18.17
N GLU A 85 6.22 1.69 18.49
CA GLU A 85 6.80 0.78 17.48
C GLU A 85 5.72 0.09 16.65
N ALA A 86 4.60 -0.28 17.25
CA ALA A 86 3.48 -0.89 16.53
C ALA A 86 2.85 0.10 15.55
N ARG A 87 2.61 1.33 16.00
CA ARG A 87 2.03 2.38 15.15
C ARG A 87 2.96 2.81 14.03
N MET A 88 4.27 2.87 14.30
CA MET A 88 5.27 3.18 13.27
C MET A 88 5.29 2.10 12.20
N MET A 89 5.32 0.83 12.58
CA MET A 89 5.28 -0.30 11.63
C MET A 89 3.99 -0.27 10.80
N MET A 90 2.84 -0.13 11.44
CA MET A 90 1.56 -0.09 10.73
C MET A 90 1.44 1.14 9.83
N SER A 91 2.01 2.28 10.21
CA SER A 91 2.05 3.48 9.36
C SER A 91 2.86 3.24 8.08
N SER A 92 3.99 2.55 8.18
CA SER A 92 4.80 2.21 7.01
C SER A 92 4.08 1.23 6.08
N PHE A 93 3.33 0.27 6.62
CA PHE A 93 2.51 -0.65 5.83
C PHE A 93 1.30 0.07 5.22
N CYS A 94 0.65 0.94 5.97
CA CYS A 94 -0.48 1.73 5.50
C CYS A 94 -0.11 2.59 4.29
N LEU A 95 1.11 3.13 4.25
CA LEU A 95 1.60 3.93 3.14
C LEU A 95 1.56 3.17 1.81
N LEU A 96 1.77 1.84 1.83
CA LEU A 96 1.69 1.00 0.64
C LEU A 96 0.29 0.97 0.03
N TYR A 97 -0.74 1.18 0.84
CA TYR A 97 -2.14 1.11 0.44
C TYR A 97 -2.78 2.49 0.24
N THR A 98 -2.11 3.56 0.66
CA THR A 98 -2.61 4.94 0.54
C THR A 98 -1.86 5.75 -0.51
N SER A 99 -0.63 5.35 -0.83
CA SER A 99 0.14 5.95 -1.92
C SER A 99 -0.36 5.48 -3.27
N PRO A 100 -0.31 6.32 -4.31
CA PRO A 100 -0.53 5.86 -5.67
C PRO A 100 0.42 4.71 -6.01
N SER A 101 -0.13 3.61 -6.48
CA SER A 101 0.67 2.46 -6.92
C SER A 101 0.90 2.52 -8.43
N PRO A 102 1.81 1.71 -8.99
CA PRO A 102 1.94 1.60 -10.44
C PRO A 102 0.63 1.20 -11.11
N ARG A 103 -0.21 0.41 -10.41
CA ARG A 103 -1.54 0.03 -10.88
C ARG A 103 -2.41 1.28 -11.09
N ASP A 104 -2.39 2.21 -10.13
CA ASP A 104 -3.17 3.44 -10.21
C ASP A 104 -2.64 4.34 -11.34
N GLY A 105 -1.33 4.43 -11.47
CA GLY A 105 -0.68 5.15 -12.56
C GLY A 105 -1.04 4.57 -13.92
N LEU A 106 -1.07 3.24 -14.04
CA LEU A 106 -1.45 2.57 -15.26
C LEU A 106 -2.92 2.84 -15.61
N LEU A 107 -3.83 2.71 -14.64
CA LEU A 107 -5.26 2.99 -14.83
C LEU A 107 -5.51 4.44 -15.25
N SER A 108 -4.80 5.40 -14.66
CA SER A 108 -4.97 6.82 -14.99
C SER A 108 -4.45 7.17 -16.39
N ARG A 109 -3.50 6.40 -16.92
CA ARG A 109 -2.91 6.61 -18.25
C ARG A 109 -3.61 5.81 -19.34
N MET A 110 -4.46 4.87 -18.96
CA MET A 110 -5.28 4.14 -19.93
C MET A 110 -6.34 5.08 -20.49
N PRO A 111 -6.52 5.12 -21.82
CA PRO A 111 -7.65 5.85 -22.39
C PRO A 111 -8.92 5.27 -21.77
N SER A 112 -9.79 6.16 -21.31
CA SER A 112 -11.14 5.77 -20.92
C SER A 112 -11.74 5.08 -22.13
N SER A 113 -11.81 3.76 -22.09
CA SER A 113 -12.54 3.04 -23.13
C SER A 113 -13.97 3.54 -23.09
N ALA A 114 -14.32 4.21 -24.13
CA ALA A 114 -15.70 4.54 -24.39
C ALA A 114 -16.57 3.29 -24.30
#